data_c6695c1a5b607816949bf6196dbb66ab
#
_entry.id   c6695c1a5b607816949bf6196dbb66ab
#
_cell.length_a   1.000
_cell.length_b   1.000
_cell.length_c   1.000
_cell.angle_alpha   90.00
_cell.angle_beta   90.00
_cell.angle_gamma   90.00
#
_symmetry.space_group_name_H-M   'P 1'
#
loop_
_entity.id
_entity.type
_entity.pdbx_description
1 polymer ?
#
loop_
_entity_poly.entity_id
_entity_poly.type
_entity_poly.pdbx_seq_one_letter_code
_entity_poly.pdbx_strand_id
1 'polypeptide(L)'
;MTYRVKLVFKAAVWVASLWPLGVLVRAWFTDDLTANPIDYITRKLGHTVLVLLLASLSMTPLRILFRWSWPIQLRRLLGLLAFFYACLHFAVWIGLDHFFGWGRMWKDVLKRPFITVGVLAFVLLIPLAATSTQGMIKRVGGANWRRLHALVYAAGGLGVLHFLWLAKKGRPGPYYFAIVLAVLLGLRLWDWGRKKLAPTRPSPKKRTRLPGVGEGGVVGAAFRPEQRKPRGEGRVK
;
A
#
# COMPACT_ATOMS: atom_id res chain seq x y z
N MET A 1 4.51 0.15 -19.48
CA MET A 1 5.44 -0.71 -18.70
C MET A 1 5.11 -2.16 -19.00
N THR A 2 6.06 -2.93 -19.56
CA THR A 2 5.86 -4.33 -19.93
C THR A 2 5.66 -5.24 -18.73
N TYR A 3 5.00 -6.38 -18.90
CA TYR A 3 4.75 -7.35 -17.82
C TYR A 3 6.04 -7.78 -17.09
N ARG A 4 7.12 -8.03 -17.85
CA ARG A 4 8.45 -8.40 -17.32
C ARG A 4 9.01 -7.34 -16.35
N VAL A 5 8.90 -6.05 -16.71
CA VAL A 5 9.38 -4.95 -15.88
C VAL A 5 8.62 -4.89 -14.55
N LYS A 6 7.29 -5.11 -14.55
CA LYS A 6 6.49 -5.16 -13.31
C LYS A 6 6.89 -6.34 -12.41
N LEU A 7 7.24 -7.49 -12.99
CA LEU A 7 7.69 -8.65 -12.26
C LEU A 7 9.05 -8.39 -11.59
N VAL A 8 10.00 -7.82 -12.32
CA VAL A 8 11.32 -7.45 -11.78
C VAL A 8 11.20 -6.46 -10.63
N PHE A 9 10.35 -5.41 -10.77
CA PHE A 9 10.11 -4.47 -9.66
C PHE A 9 9.50 -5.14 -8.42
N LYS A 10 8.55 -6.05 -8.61
CA LYS A 10 7.99 -6.79 -7.47
C LYS A 10 9.04 -7.67 -6.79
N ALA A 11 9.85 -8.38 -7.58
CA ALA A 11 10.94 -9.20 -7.06
C ALA A 11 11.96 -8.36 -6.31
N ALA A 12 12.36 -7.20 -6.85
CA ALA A 12 13.28 -6.27 -6.21
C ALA A 12 12.73 -5.76 -4.86
N VAL A 13 11.42 -5.42 -4.80
CA VAL A 13 10.77 -5.01 -3.54
C VAL A 13 10.77 -6.16 -2.52
N TRP A 14 10.51 -7.40 -2.94
CA TRP A 14 10.58 -8.56 -2.05
C TRP A 14 11.99 -8.74 -1.48
N VAL A 15 13.01 -8.75 -2.34
CA VAL A 15 14.43 -8.90 -1.93
C VAL A 15 14.83 -7.76 -0.99
N ALA A 16 14.58 -6.51 -1.38
CA ALA A 16 14.91 -5.34 -0.54
C ALA A 16 14.18 -5.35 0.81
N SER A 17 12.93 -5.80 0.83
CA SER A 17 12.15 -5.86 2.08
C SER A 17 12.58 -7.02 2.99
N LEU A 18 13.07 -8.13 2.45
CA LEU A 18 13.56 -9.27 3.23
C LEU A 18 15.04 -9.13 3.64
N TRP A 19 15.77 -8.22 3.01
CA TRP A 19 17.18 -7.97 3.32
C TRP A 19 17.45 -7.68 4.80
N PRO A 20 16.69 -6.80 5.50
CA PRO A 20 16.90 -6.56 6.93
C PRO A 20 16.74 -7.81 7.78
N LEU A 21 15.82 -8.71 7.42
CA LEU A 21 15.63 -9.98 8.11
C LEU A 21 16.82 -10.92 7.87
N GLY A 22 17.30 -11.00 6.62
CA GLY A 22 18.48 -11.79 6.27
C GLY A 22 19.71 -11.34 7.03
N VAL A 23 19.92 -10.04 7.19
CA VAL A 23 21.01 -9.47 7.99
C VAL A 23 20.87 -9.85 9.48
N LEU A 24 19.65 -9.79 10.05
CA LEU A 24 19.41 -10.20 11.44
C LEU A 24 19.66 -11.69 11.66
N VAL A 25 19.18 -12.54 10.75
CA VAL A 25 19.39 -13.99 10.81
C VAL A 25 20.88 -14.32 10.71
N ARG A 26 21.59 -13.69 9.76
CA ARG A 26 23.05 -13.86 9.67
C ARG A 26 23.75 -13.45 10.96
N ALA A 27 23.47 -12.26 11.50
CA ALA A 27 24.09 -11.74 12.71
C ALA A 27 23.82 -12.66 13.92
N TRP A 28 22.68 -13.33 13.97
CA TRP A 28 22.36 -14.33 14.98
C TRP A 28 23.29 -15.56 14.90
N PHE A 29 23.55 -16.08 13.69
CA PHE A 29 24.38 -17.27 13.49
C PHE A 29 25.89 -17.00 13.52
N THR A 30 26.31 -15.74 13.27
CA THR A 30 27.73 -15.34 13.29
C THR A 30 28.15 -14.73 14.63
N ASP A 31 27.25 -14.72 15.63
CA ASP A 31 27.46 -14.09 16.94
C ASP A 31 27.89 -12.61 16.86
N ASP A 32 27.49 -11.94 15.77
CA ASP A 32 27.81 -10.54 15.46
C ASP A 32 26.71 -9.59 15.97
N LEU A 33 25.99 -10.01 17.00
CA LEU A 33 25.00 -9.19 17.67
C LEU A 33 25.70 -8.31 18.74
N THR A 34 25.14 -7.13 18.95
CA THR A 34 25.64 -6.18 19.96
C THR A 34 25.52 -6.76 21.38
N ALA A 35 26.14 -6.10 22.37
CA ALA A 35 26.07 -6.48 23.78
C ALA A 35 24.62 -6.65 24.33
N ASN A 36 23.61 -6.07 23.67
CA ASN A 36 22.20 -6.31 23.96
C ASN A 36 21.47 -6.78 22.69
N PRO A 37 21.49 -8.09 22.39
CA PRO A 37 20.90 -8.67 21.18
C PRO A 37 19.41 -8.39 21.05
N ILE A 38 18.64 -8.51 22.13
CA ILE A 38 17.18 -8.33 22.12
C ILE A 38 16.81 -6.90 21.74
N ASP A 39 17.46 -5.90 22.34
CA ASP A 39 17.25 -4.48 22.01
C ASP A 39 17.61 -4.17 20.54
N TYR A 40 18.73 -4.72 20.06
CA TYR A 40 19.15 -4.56 18.66
C TYR A 40 18.13 -5.13 17.67
N ILE A 41 17.69 -6.38 17.87
CA ILE A 41 16.69 -7.04 17.03
C ILE A 41 15.37 -6.26 17.06
N THR A 42 14.88 -5.91 18.24
CA THR A 42 13.64 -5.17 18.44
C THR A 42 13.66 -3.83 17.69
N ARG A 43 14.73 -3.05 17.84
CA ARG A 43 14.88 -1.77 17.13
C ARG A 43 14.98 -1.94 15.62
N LYS A 44 15.73 -2.93 15.14
CA LYS A 44 15.89 -3.18 13.71
C LYS A 44 14.57 -3.56 13.07
N LEU A 45 13.80 -4.45 13.70
CA LEU A 45 12.47 -4.84 13.24
C LEU A 45 11.50 -3.64 13.24
N GLY A 46 11.41 -2.90 14.35
CA GLY A 46 10.55 -1.73 14.45
C GLY A 46 10.88 -0.63 13.45
N HIS A 47 12.16 -0.37 13.20
CA HIS A 47 12.62 0.55 12.15
C HIS A 47 12.15 0.08 10.76
N THR A 48 12.27 -1.22 10.47
CA THR A 48 11.84 -1.79 9.19
C THR A 48 10.33 -1.68 9.00
N VAL A 49 9.53 -1.88 10.07
CA VAL A 49 8.07 -1.64 10.04
C VAL A 49 7.77 -0.23 9.56
N LEU A 50 8.39 0.79 10.17
CA LEU A 50 8.15 2.19 9.82
C LEU A 50 8.58 2.51 8.39
N VAL A 51 9.75 2.04 7.95
CA VAL A 51 10.22 2.23 6.57
C VAL A 51 9.21 1.66 5.57
N LEU A 52 8.78 0.41 5.74
CA LEU A 52 7.83 -0.24 4.84
C LEU A 52 6.43 0.41 4.89
N LEU A 53 5.98 0.82 6.07
CA LEU A 53 4.69 1.49 6.24
C LEU A 53 4.68 2.86 5.55
N LEU A 54 5.71 3.68 5.76
CA LEU A 54 5.84 4.98 5.09
C LEU A 54 6.07 4.82 3.58
N ALA A 55 6.83 3.82 3.15
CA ALA A 55 6.95 3.47 1.73
C ALA A 55 5.59 3.09 1.14
N SER A 56 4.76 2.30 1.82
CA SER A 56 3.39 2.01 1.40
C SER A 56 2.54 3.28 1.30
N LEU A 57 2.66 4.19 2.27
CA LEU A 57 1.94 5.46 2.28
C LEU A 57 2.42 6.42 1.18
N SER A 58 3.69 6.40 0.79
CA SER A 58 4.24 7.27 -0.25
C SER A 58 3.72 6.95 -1.67
N MET A 59 3.22 5.72 -1.91
CA MET A 59 2.75 5.30 -3.23
C MET A 59 1.62 6.18 -3.80
N THR A 60 0.79 6.77 -2.94
CA THR A 60 -0.29 7.68 -3.40
C THR A 60 0.21 9.09 -3.69
N PRO A 61 1.00 9.76 -2.84
CA PRO A 61 1.68 11.01 -3.19
C PRO A 61 2.53 10.90 -4.46
N LEU A 62 3.28 9.83 -4.64
CA LEU A 62 4.05 9.61 -5.88
C LEU A 62 3.15 9.61 -7.13
N ARG A 63 1.97 8.99 -7.05
CA ARG A 63 1.00 9.04 -8.14
C ARG A 63 0.45 10.45 -8.37
N ILE A 64 0.25 11.23 -7.31
CA ILE A 64 -0.28 12.59 -7.41
C ILE A 64 0.75 13.52 -8.06
N LEU A 65 2.01 13.44 -7.64
CA LEU A 65 3.10 14.32 -8.09
C LEU A 65 3.58 13.96 -9.51
N PHE A 66 3.86 12.68 -9.74
CA PHE A 66 4.51 12.20 -10.98
C PHE A 66 3.52 11.59 -11.98
N ARG A 67 2.22 11.49 -11.63
CA ARG A 67 1.18 10.83 -12.44
C ARG A 67 1.49 9.36 -12.77
N TRP A 68 2.39 8.73 -12.04
CA TRP A 68 2.74 7.32 -12.21
C TRP A 68 1.66 6.43 -11.61
N SER A 69 1.10 5.51 -12.39
CA SER A 69 0.06 4.58 -11.92
C SER A 69 0.63 3.27 -11.35
N TRP A 70 1.84 2.88 -11.77
CA TRP A 70 2.44 1.61 -11.39
C TRP A 70 2.80 1.48 -9.89
N PRO A 71 3.26 2.54 -9.16
CA PRO A 71 3.65 2.39 -7.76
C PRO A 71 2.48 1.97 -6.86
N ILE A 72 1.24 2.34 -7.24
CA ILE A 72 0.06 1.99 -6.45
C ILE A 72 -0.12 0.47 -6.29
N GLN A 73 0.42 -0.32 -7.22
CA GLN A 73 0.39 -1.78 -7.18
C GLN A 73 1.28 -2.36 -6.07
N LEU A 74 2.32 -1.63 -5.67
CA LEU A 74 3.24 -2.01 -4.60
C LEU A 74 2.69 -1.68 -3.20
N ARG A 75 1.71 -0.77 -3.11
CA ARG A 75 1.15 -0.31 -1.83
C ARG A 75 0.68 -1.47 -0.95
N ARG A 76 -0.04 -2.42 -1.54
CA ARG A 76 -0.55 -3.59 -0.82
C ARG A 76 0.59 -4.49 -0.34
N LEU A 77 1.57 -4.76 -1.20
CA LEU A 77 2.72 -5.60 -0.87
C LEU A 77 3.51 -5.00 0.29
N LEU A 78 3.87 -3.72 0.19
CA LEU A 78 4.60 -3.00 1.23
C LEU A 78 3.83 -2.94 2.56
N GLY A 79 2.51 -2.72 2.50
CA GLY A 79 1.67 -2.72 3.71
C GLY A 79 1.59 -4.08 4.40
N LEU A 80 1.49 -5.17 3.64
CA LEU A 80 1.51 -6.53 4.20
C LEU A 80 2.88 -6.91 4.76
N LEU A 81 3.96 -6.51 4.09
CA LEU A 81 5.32 -6.70 4.61
C LEU A 81 5.56 -5.89 5.89
N ALA A 82 5.06 -4.65 5.96
CA ALA A 82 5.09 -3.86 7.19
C ALA A 82 4.36 -4.57 8.34
N PHE A 83 3.18 -5.15 8.07
CA PHE A 83 2.44 -5.94 9.06
C PHE A 83 3.21 -7.21 9.48
N PHE A 84 3.82 -7.92 8.55
CA PHE A 84 4.67 -9.08 8.84
C PHE A 84 5.81 -8.72 9.80
N TYR A 85 6.54 -7.63 9.52
CA TYR A 85 7.59 -7.14 10.43
C TYR A 85 7.04 -6.65 11.77
N ALA A 86 5.83 -6.09 11.80
CA ALA A 86 5.16 -5.70 13.03
C ALA A 86 4.83 -6.93 13.90
N CYS A 87 4.41 -8.04 13.28
CA CYS A 87 4.22 -9.31 13.99
C CYS A 87 5.53 -9.84 14.57
N LEU A 88 6.63 -9.81 13.81
CA LEU A 88 7.94 -10.22 14.32
C LEU A 88 8.42 -9.32 15.47
N HIS A 89 8.28 -8.00 15.32
CA HIS A 89 8.63 -7.04 16.36
C HIS A 89 7.85 -7.29 17.66
N PHE A 90 6.55 -7.52 17.54
CA PHE A 90 5.68 -7.83 18.66
C PHE A 90 6.01 -9.20 19.28
N ALA A 91 6.32 -10.21 18.47
CA ALA A 91 6.72 -11.54 18.92
C ALA A 91 8.04 -11.51 19.71
N VAL A 92 9.03 -10.71 19.28
CA VAL A 92 10.29 -10.52 20.03
C VAL A 92 10.01 -9.89 21.40
N TRP A 93 9.14 -8.88 21.47
CA TRP A 93 8.74 -8.26 22.74
C TRP A 93 8.04 -9.26 23.69
N ILE A 94 7.12 -10.10 23.18
CA ILE A 94 6.45 -11.12 24.00
C ILE A 94 7.42 -12.23 24.41
N GLY A 95 8.15 -12.78 23.45
CA GLY A 95 8.93 -14.01 23.64
C GLY A 95 10.29 -13.77 24.27
N LEU A 96 11.08 -12.83 23.73
CA LEU A 96 12.46 -12.62 24.15
C LEU A 96 12.61 -11.59 25.26
N ASP A 97 11.82 -10.53 25.27
CA ASP A 97 11.93 -9.49 26.29
C ASP A 97 11.12 -9.86 27.55
N HIS A 98 9.93 -10.40 27.39
CA HIS A 98 9.03 -10.72 28.52
C HIS A 98 8.92 -12.20 28.86
N PHE A 99 9.47 -13.11 28.04
CA PHE A 99 9.42 -14.57 28.25
C PHE A 99 7.97 -15.05 28.57
N PHE A 100 6.99 -14.56 27.78
CA PHE A 100 5.55 -14.86 27.96
C PHE A 100 4.99 -14.49 29.34
N GLY A 101 5.63 -13.57 30.06
CA GLY A 101 5.20 -13.11 31.39
C GLY A 101 4.01 -12.14 31.33
N TRP A 102 2.79 -12.65 31.10
CA TRP A 102 1.57 -11.86 30.84
C TRP A 102 1.33 -10.75 31.87
N GLY A 103 1.58 -11.03 33.17
CA GLY A 103 1.41 -10.02 34.23
C GLY A 103 2.41 -8.87 34.13
N ARG A 104 3.66 -9.15 33.69
CA ARG A 104 4.68 -8.12 33.46
C ARG A 104 4.34 -7.28 32.23
N MET A 105 3.92 -7.95 31.15
CA MET A 105 3.51 -7.29 29.91
C MET A 105 2.36 -6.32 30.16
N TRP A 106 1.33 -6.75 30.91
CA TRP A 106 0.18 -5.90 31.23
C TRP A 106 0.59 -4.67 32.06
N LYS A 107 1.44 -4.87 33.06
CA LYS A 107 2.01 -3.76 33.85
C LYS A 107 2.78 -2.79 33.00
N ASP A 108 3.57 -3.28 32.03
CA ASP A 108 4.36 -2.45 31.14
C ASP A 108 3.49 -1.66 30.15
N VAL A 109 2.44 -2.27 29.61
CA VAL A 109 1.45 -1.56 28.77
C VAL A 109 0.80 -0.43 29.53
N LEU A 110 0.42 -0.62 30.79
CA LEU A 110 -0.23 0.41 31.61
C LEU A 110 0.72 1.50 32.09
N LYS A 111 1.97 1.15 32.39
CA LYS A 111 2.94 2.07 33.00
C LYS A 111 3.78 2.84 31.98
N ARG A 112 3.94 2.32 30.77
CA ARG A 112 4.81 2.89 29.72
C ARG A 112 4.00 3.36 28.52
N PRO A 113 3.63 4.65 28.43
CA PRO A 113 2.74 5.15 27.40
C PRO A 113 3.23 4.85 25.97
N PHE A 114 4.56 4.79 25.75
CA PHE A 114 5.10 4.45 24.43
C PHE A 114 4.76 3.00 24.02
N ILE A 115 4.74 2.04 24.96
CA ILE A 115 4.33 0.65 24.69
C ILE A 115 2.85 0.60 24.33
N THR A 116 1.99 1.30 25.10
CA THR A 116 0.55 1.40 24.83
C THR A 116 0.27 1.89 23.42
N VAL A 117 0.96 2.95 22.99
CA VAL A 117 0.82 3.51 21.64
C VAL A 117 1.31 2.52 20.57
N GLY A 118 2.40 1.81 20.83
CA GLY A 118 2.89 0.77 19.93
C GLY A 118 1.93 -0.40 19.76
N VAL A 119 1.36 -0.89 20.89
CA VAL A 119 0.33 -1.94 20.87
C VAL A 119 -0.92 -1.47 20.13
N LEU A 120 -1.37 -0.24 20.36
CA LEU A 120 -2.52 0.32 19.65
C LEU A 120 -2.27 0.43 18.14
N ALA A 121 -1.07 0.87 17.72
CA ALA A 121 -0.68 0.88 16.32
C ALA A 121 -0.73 -0.52 15.71
N PHE A 122 -0.23 -1.53 16.42
CA PHE A 122 -0.26 -2.92 15.97
C PHE A 122 -1.69 -3.45 15.82
N VAL A 123 -2.55 -3.22 16.82
CA VAL A 123 -3.96 -3.62 16.79
C VAL A 123 -4.69 -3.01 15.60
N LEU A 124 -4.42 -1.75 15.25
CA LEU A 124 -5.00 -1.11 14.06
C LEU A 124 -4.52 -1.76 12.75
N LEU A 125 -3.32 -2.30 12.69
CA LEU A 125 -2.80 -2.97 11.49
C LEU A 125 -3.45 -4.33 11.24
N ILE A 126 -3.94 -5.03 12.28
CA ILE A 126 -4.57 -6.36 12.17
C ILE A 126 -5.75 -6.36 11.18
N PRO A 127 -6.81 -5.55 11.36
CA PRO A 127 -7.94 -5.54 10.43
C PRO A 127 -7.54 -5.08 9.03
N LEU A 128 -6.53 -4.23 8.89
CA LEU A 128 -6.03 -3.80 7.59
C LEU A 128 -5.38 -4.97 6.82
N ALA A 129 -4.58 -5.76 7.51
CA ALA A 129 -3.95 -6.94 6.93
C ALA A 129 -5.00 -8.02 6.59
N ALA A 130 -5.89 -8.35 7.53
CA ALA A 130 -6.95 -9.33 7.35
C ALA A 130 -7.87 -9.00 6.17
N THR A 131 -8.19 -7.72 5.96
CA THR A 131 -9.07 -7.27 4.88
C THR A 131 -8.35 -6.93 3.58
N SER A 132 -7.05 -7.21 3.48
CA SER A 132 -6.25 -6.91 2.29
C SER A 132 -6.44 -7.91 1.14
N THR A 133 -7.25 -8.97 1.29
CA THR A 133 -7.51 -9.93 0.21
C THR A 133 -8.59 -9.45 -0.75
N GLN A 134 -8.55 -9.92 -2.02
CA GLN A 134 -9.58 -9.59 -3.01
C GLN A 134 -10.97 -10.07 -2.59
N GLY A 135 -11.07 -11.22 -1.92
CA GLY A 135 -12.31 -11.76 -1.39
C GLY A 135 -12.92 -10.85 -0.31
N MET A 136 -12.07 -10.33 0.60
CA MET A 136 -12.53 -9.42 1.65
C MET A 136 -12.97 -8.06 1.10
N ILE A 137 -12.30 -7.52 0.06
CA ILE A 137 -12.72 -6.29 -0.60
C ILE A 137 -14.13 -6.43 -1.16
N LYS A 138 -14.45 -7.60 -1.78
CA LYS A 138 -15.78 -7.89 -2.31
C LYS A 138 -16.82 -8.05 -1.19
N ARG A 139 -16.48 -8.72 -0.07
CA ARG A 139 -17.39 -8.96 1.07
C ARG A 139 -17.71 -7.66 1.83
N VAL A 140 -16.70 -6.86 2.15
CA VAL A 140 -16.85 -5.62 2.94
C VAL A 140 -17.46 -4.50 2.10
N GLY A 141 -17.32 -4.59 0.78
CA GLY A 141 -17.72 -3.54 -0.15
C GLY A 141 -16.69 -2.41 -0.22
N GLY A 142 -16.48 -1.89 -1.44
CA GLY A 142 -15.38 -0.95 -1.71
C GLY A 142 -15.43 0.36 -0.91
N ALA A 143 -16.63 0.83 -0.51
CA ALA A 143 -16.77 2.06 0.29
C ALA A 143 -16.31 1.84 1.74
N ASN A 144 -16.82 0.80 2.39
CA ASN A 144 -16.47 0.45 3.77
C ASN A 144 -15.01 0.02 3.87
N TRP A 145 -14.53 -0.74 2.88
CA TRP A 145 -13.11 -1.11 2.79
C TRP A 145 -12.20 0.13 2.75
N ARG A 146 -12.53 1.16 1.97
CA ARG A 146 -11.74 2.40 1.93
C ARG A 146 -11.77 3.14 3.27
N ARG A 147 -12.91 3.18 3.97
CA ARG A 147 -13.02 3.78 5.32
C ARG A 147 -12.15 3.04 6.33
N LEU A 148 -12.25 1.70 6.35
CA LEU A 148 -11.42 0.86 7.20
C LEU A 148 -9.92 1.07 6.92
N HIS A 149 -9.53 1.05 5.65
CA HIS A 149 -8.13 1.23 5.27
C HIS A 149 -7.60 2.66 5.48
N ALA A 150 -8.45 3.64 5.82
CA ALA A 150 -8.01 4.94 6.29
C ALA A 150 -7.36 4.89 7.68
N LEU A 151 -7.62 3.86 8.49
CA LEU A 151 -6.96 3.62 9.78
C LEU A 151 -5.43 3.48 9.64
N VAL A 152 -4.91 3.20 8.44
CA VAL A 152 -3.47 3.16 8.19
C VAL A 152 -2.78 4.51 8.52
N TYR A 153 -3.50 5.63 8.42
CA TYR A 153 -2.95 6.94 8.78
C TYR A 153 -2.79 7.08 10.29
N ALA A 154 -3.79 6.61 11.04
CA ALA A 154 -3.71 6.56 12.51
C ALA A 154 -2.62 5.59 12.95
N ALA A 155 -2.55 4.38 12.37
CA ALA A 155 -1.50 3.41 12.67
C ALA A 155 -0.09 3.97 12.37
N GLY A 156 0.08 4.68 11.25
CA GLY A 156 1.34 5.35 10.90
C GLY A 156 1.71 6.47 11.89
N GLY A 157 0.73 7.29 12.29
CA GLY A 157 0.91 8.35 13.30
C GLY A 157 1.33 7.79 14.66
N LEU A 158 0.62 6.77 15.12
CA LEU A 158 0.94 6.08 16.38
C LEU A 158 2.30 5.38 16.33
N GLY A 159 2.64 4.73 15.20
CA GLY A 159 3.95 4.09 15.02
C GLY A 159 5.10 5.11 15.08
N VAL A 160 4.95 6.26 14.44
CA VAL A 160 5.94 7.35 14.51
C VAL A 160 6.00 7.94 15.93
N LEU A 161 4.86 8.15 16.59
CA LEU A 161 4.80 8.64 17.97
C LEU A 161 5.47 7.66 18.94
N HIS A 162 5.22 6.36 18.78
CA HIS A 162 5.91 5.30 19.54
C HIS A 162 7.43 5.40 19.39
N PHE A 163 7.92 5.62 18.18
CA PHE A 163 9.35 5.75 17.91
C PHE A 163 9.92 7.06 18.46
N LEU A 164 9.19 8.18 18.37
CA LEU A 164 9.59 9.47 18.94
C LEU A 164 9.75 9.41 20.46
N TRP A 165 8.86 8.73 21.17
CA TRP A 165 8.94 8.59 22.63
C TRP A 165 10.06 7.65 23.08
N LEU A 166 10.49 6.71 22.23
CA LEU A 166 11.67 5.89 22.49
C LEU A 166 12.99 6.61 22.18
N ALA A 167 12.94 7.75 21.50
CA ALA A 167 14.14 8.48 21.12
C ALA A 167 14.84 9.06 22.34
N LYS A 168 16.09 8.66 22.54
CA LYS A 168 16.99 9.36 23.46
C LYS A 168 17.32 10.74 22.90
N LYS A 169 17.40 11.76 23.77
CA LYS A 169 17.82 13.12 23.39
C LYS A 169 19.10 13.06 22.53
N GLY A 170 19.10 13.75 21.38
CA GLY A 170 20.24 13.84 20.48
C GLY A 170 20.27 12.83 19.32
N ARG A 171 19.29 11.92 19.17
CA ARG A 171 19.19 11.06 17.98
C ARG A 171 18.20 11.63 16.97
N PRO A 172 18.63 12.06 15.76
CA PRO A 172 17.76 12.71 14.78
C PRO A 172 16.82 11.73 14.05
N GLY A 173 17.11 10.42 14.07
CA GLY A 173 16.36 9.41 13.31
C GLY A 173 14.85 9.49 13.41
N PRO A 174 14.22 9.51 14.61
CA PRO A 174 12.77 9.55 14.76
C PRO A 174 12.12 10.81 14.16
N TYR A 175 12.81 11.95 14.21
CA TYR A 175 12.32 13.20 13.65
C TYR A 175 12.21 13.15 12.12
N TYR A 176 13.12 12.46 11.43
CA TYR A 176 13.01 12.26 9.98
C TYR A 176 11.73 11.49 9.60
N PHE A 177 11.37 10.45 10.36
CA PHE A 177 10.13 9.72 10.14
C PHE A 177 8.89 10.59 10.35
N ALA A 178 8.91 11.45 11.38
CA ALA A 178 7.84 12.40 11.64
C ALA A 178 7.67 13.42 10.50
N ILE A 179 8.78 13.98 10.02
CA ILE A 179 8.78 14.92 8.89
C ILE A 179 8.25 14.23 7.62
N VAL A 180 8.76 13.03 7.30
CA VAL A 180 8.30 12.28 6.13
C VAL A 180 6.81 12.01 6.23
N LEU A 181 6.31 11.54 7.38
CA LEU A 181 4.88 11.30 7.58
C LEU A 181 4.07 12.60 7.40
N ALA A 182 4.51 13.71 8.00
CA ALA A 182 3.83 15.00 7.90
C ALA A 182 3.74 15.47 6.43
N VAL A 183 4.82 15.35 5.67
CA VAL A 183 4.84 15.68 4.24
C VAL A 183 3.88 14.79 3.45
N LEU A 184 3.88 13.47 3.69
CA LEU A 184 3.00 12.53 2.99
C LEU A 184 1.52 12.81 3.28
N LEU A 185 1.18 13.12 4.52
CA LEU A 185 -0.18 13.48 4.92
C LEU A 185 -0.57 14.87 4.39
N GLY A 186 0.33 15.84 4.44
CA GLY A 186 0.12 17.19 3.91
C GLY A 186 -0.20 17.17 2.41
N LEU A 187 0.57 16.42 1.61
CA LEU A 187 0.32 16.26 0.18
C LEU A 187 -1.05 15.64 -0.12
N ARG A 188 -1.51 14.73 0.73
CA ARG A 188 -2.84 14.12 0.58
C ARG A 188 -3.97 15.06 0.95
N LEU A 189 -3.81 15.81 2.04
CA LEU A 189 -4.78 16.83 2.46
C LEU A 189 -4.90 17.93 1.39
N TRP A 190 -3.77 18.37 0.84
CA TRP A 190 -3.74 19.32 -0.27
C TRP A 190 -4.49 18.81 -1.51
N ASP A 191 -4.22 17.57 -1.94
CA ASP A 191 -4.93 16.96 -3.09
C ASP A 191 -6.44 16.81 -2.83
N TRP A 192 -6.81 16.43 -1.60
CA TRP A 192 -8.21 16.32 -1.21
C TRP A 192 -8.90 17.69 -1.19
N GLY A 193 -8.27 18.72 -0.63
CA GLY A 193 -8.78 20.09 -0.62
C GLY A 193 -8.97 20.63 -2.04
N ARG A 194 -7.96 20.46 -2.90
CA ARG A 194 -8.03 20.86 -4.31
C ARG A 194 -9.18 20.18 -5.06
N LYS A 195 -9.45 18.90 -4.80
CA LYS A 195 -10.56 18.17 -5.44
C LYS A 195 -11.93 18.62 -4.94
N LYS A 196 -12.04 19.04 -3.69
CA LYS A 196 -13.29 19.62 -3.15
C LYS A 196 -13.58 20.99 -3.72
N LEU A 197 -12.57 21.80 -3.96
CA LEU A 197 -12.68 23.16 -4.51
C LEU A 197 -12.82 23.17 -6.04
N ALA A 198 -12.51 22.08 -6.72
CA ALA A 198 -12.67 21.98 -8.16
C ALA A 198 -14.17 21.98 -8.51
N PRO A 199 -14.65 22.85 -9.44
CA PRO A 199 -16.04 22.87 -9.86
C PRO A 199 -16.43 21.49 -10.41
N THR A 200 -17.57 20.99 -9.96
CA THR A 200 -18.15 19.72 -10.45
C THR A 200 -18.37 19.84 -11.95
N ARG A 201 -17.60 19.09 -12.74
CA ARG A 201 -17.89 18.96 -14.16
C ARG A 201 -19.33 18.47 -14.29
N PRO A 202 -20.20 19.17 -15.05
CA PRO A 202 -21.55 18.68 -15.28
C PRO A 202 -21.44 17.26 -15.84
N SER A 203 -22.19 16.34 -15.25
CA SER A 203 -22.28 14.97 -15.77
C SER A 203 -22.68 15.04 -17.24
N PRO A 204 -22.05 14.26 -18.14
CA PRO A 204 -22.50 14.22 -19.52
C PRO A 204 -23.99 13.85 -19.48
N LYS A 205 -24.86 14.78 -19.99
CA LYS A 205 -26.29 14.53 -20.09
C LYS A 205 -26.42 13.16 -20.73
N LYS A 206 -27.07 12.21 -20.04
CA LYS A 206 -27.51 10.95 -20.69
C LYS A 206 -28.16 11.36 -21.97
N ARG A 207 -27.58 10.96 -23.09
CA ARG A 207 -28.28 11.10 -24.40
C ARG A 207 -29.63 10.43 -24.21
N THR A 208 -30.67 11.24 -24.04
CA THR A 208 -32.03 10.78 -24.05
C THR A 208 -32.20 10.14 -25.43
N ARG A 209 -32.29 8.82 -25.50
CA ARG A 209 -32.75 8.18 -26.70
C ARG A 209 -34.14 8.78 -26.96
N LEU A 210 -34.28 9.50 -28.06
CA LEU A 210 -35.57 10.00 -28.47
C LEU A 210 -36.51 8.78 -28.57
N PRO A 211 -37.63 8.76 -27.84
CA PRO A 211 -38.61 7.72 -28.01
C PRO A 211 -39.26 7.93 -29.38
N GLY A 212 -39.12 6.98 -30.29
CA GLY A 212 -39.94 6.99 -31.48
C GLY A 212 -39.26 6.95 -32.85
N VAL A 213 -38.03 6.39 -32.99
CA VAL A 213 -37.68 5.83 -34.30
C VAL A 213 -37.98 4.34 -34.21
N GLY A 214 -39.22 3.99 -34.58
CA GLY A 214 -39.68 2.64 -34.70
C GLY A 214 -38.78 1.87 -35.68
N GLU A 215 -38.47 0.63 -35.31
CA GLU A 215 -38.01 -0.39 -36.23
C GLU A 215 -39.19 -0.64 -37.26
N GLY A 216 -39.19 0.17 -38.27
CA GLY A 216 -40.15 0.07 -39.36
C GLY A 216 -39.43 0.27 -40.68
N GLY A 217 -39.18 -0.83 -41.36
CA GLY A 217 -39.01 -0.81 -42.82
C GLY A 217 -37.60 -0.53 -43.33
N VAL A 218 -36.68 -1.44 -43.17
CA VAL A 218 -35.59 -1.60 -44.13
C VAL A 218 -36.09 -2.54 -45.19
N VAL A 219 -36.83 -1.95 -46.16
CA VAL A 219 -37.02 -2.58 -47.47
C VAL A 219 -35.65 -2.66 -48.14
N GLY A 220 -35.24 -3.86 -48.43
CA GLY A 220 -33.95 -4.14 -49.03
C GLY A 220 -33.80 -3.48 -50.41
N ALA A 221 -32.81 -2.64 -50.52
CA ALA A 221 -32.16 -2.36 -51.79
C ALA A 221 -30.78 -3.03 -51.70
N ALA A 222 -30.75 -4.26 -52.20
CA ALA A 222 -29.51 -5.00 -52.39
C ALA A 222 -28.66 -4.26 -53.43
N PHE A 223 -27.70 -3.49 -52.97
CA PHE A 223 -26.63 -3.03 -53.83
C PHE A 223 -25.70 -4.22 -54.10
N ARG A 224 -25.89 -4.86 -55.25
CA ARG A 224 -25.03 -5.91 -55.78
C ARG A 224 -23.82 -5.23 -56.47
N PRO A 225 -22.60 -5.33 -56.01
CA PRO A 225 -21.47 -4.85 -56.80
C PRO A 225 -21.30 -5.76 -58.02
N GLU A 226 -21.39 -5.15 -59.20
CA GLU A 226 -21.17 -5.77 -60.51
C GLU A 226 -19.76 -6.33 -60.57
N GLN A 227 -19.64 -7.66 -60.70
CA GLN A 227 -18.39 -8.35 -60.94
C GLN A 227 -17.92 -8.04 -62.36
N ARG A 228 -16.99 -7.12 -62.56
CA ARG A 228 -16.26 -6.97 -63.82
C ARG A 228 -15.45 -8.25 -64.07
N LYS A 229 -15.90 -9.02 -65.07
CA LYS A 229 -15.08 -10.09 -65.69
C LYS A 229 -13.79 -9.51 -66.27
N PRO A 230 -12.62 -10.11 -66.09
CA PRO A 230 -11.44 -9.74 -66.84
C PRO A 230 -11.60 -10.21 -68.28
N ARG A 231 -11.40 -9.28 -69.21
CA ARG A 231 -11.30 -9.53 -70.65
C ARG A 231 -10.11 -10.46 -70.91
N GLY A 232 -10.36 -11.53 -71.58
CA GLY A 232 -9.37 -12.45 -72.08
C GLY A 232 -8.41 -11.76 -73.05
N GLU A 233 -7.13 -11.88 -72.80
CA GLU A 233 -6.09 -11.61 -73.79
C GLU A 233 -5.91 -12.82 -74.66
N GLY A 234 -6.10 -12.55 -75.95
CA GLY A 234 -5.96 -13.52 -77.01
C GLY A 234 -4.52 -13.97 -77.20
N ARG A 235 -4.40 -15.21 -77.42
CA ARG A 235 -3.27 -15.96 -77.90
C ARG A 235 -2.89 -15.47 -79.31
N VAL A 236 -1.67 -15.03 -79.56
CA VAL A 236 -0.99 -15.02 -80.88
C VAL A 236 0.43 -15.56 -80.74
N LYS A 237 0.59 -16.68 -81.42
CA LYS A 237 1.76 -17.34 -82.01
C LYS A 237 3.09 -17.26 -81.25
#